data_0a354d4f17ce1fdf2d931fe9b1291c1d
#
_entry.id   0a354d4f17ce1fdf2d931fe9b1291c1d
#
_cell.length_a   1.000
_cell.length_b   1.000
_cell.length_c   1.000
_cell.angle_alpha   90.00
_cell.angle_beta   90.00
_cell.angle_gamma   90.00
#
_symmetry.space_group_name_H-M   'P 1'
#
loop_
_entity.id
_entity.type
_entity.pdbx_description
1 polymer ?
#
loop_
_entity_poly.entity_id
_entity_poly.type
_entity_poly.pdbx_seq_one_letter_code
_entity_poly.pdbx_strand_id
1 'polypeptide(L)'
;MQTFLPFPNIYRSASILDDKRLNKQIVEALQIYTGRVPTLNHPACLMWEKYKPFLRLYIYACCREYSLRFGKQHSIDMELSRVPVIDAPRPWWFRDNLFHHTHKVNLLRKNREFYKDFESFTISYGDEPEGYYWPVAKEGGKAWKDSQNWAAWAKEHRFPYEEMDI
;
A
#
# COMPACT_ATOMS: atom_id res chain seq x y z
N MET A 1 -6.19 9.51 1.06
CA MET A 1 -4.73 9.24 1.03
C MET A 1 -4.50 7.78 1.29
N GLN A 2 -3.69 7.13 0.48
CA GLN A 2 -3.37 5.71 0.59
C GLN A 2 -2.07 5.39 -0.15
N THR A 3 -1.31 4.41 0.35
CA THR A 3 -0.20 3.78 -0.36
C THR A 3 -0.61 2.36 -0.74
N PHE A 4 -0.85 2.10 -2.02
CA PHE A 4 -1.29 0.79 -2.49
C PHE A 4 -0.14 -0.21 -2.56
N LEU A 5 -0.23 -1.25 -1.75
CA LEU A 5 0.72 -2.36 -1.67
C LEU A 5 -0.02 -3.71 -1.76
N PRO A 6 -0.53 -4.09 -2.93
CA PRO A 6 -1.24 -5.36 -3.09
C PRO A 6 -0.33 -6.60 -3.01
N PHE A 7 0.98 -6.40 -2.98
CA PHE A 7 1.97 -7.46 -2.85
C PHE A 7 3.07 -7.11 -1.85
N PRO A 8 3.71 -8.11 -1.18
CA PRO A 8 4.89 -7.91 -0.35
C PRO A 8 6.16 -7.64 -1.19
N ASN A 9 5.99 -6.85 -2.25
CA ASN A 9 7.03 -6.42 -3.17
C ASN A 9 6.65 -5.05 -3.73
N ILE A 10 7.48 -4.04 -3.45
CA ILE A 10 7.19 -2.65 -3.85
C ILE A 10 7.19 -2.44 -5.36
N TYR A 11 8.08 -3.12 -6.09
CA TYR A 11 8.16 -3.00 -7.55
C TYR A 11 6.95 -3.66 -8.22
N ARG A 12 6.58 -4.86 -7.78
CA ARG A 12 5.39 -5.55 -8.27
C ARG A 12 4.13 -4.76 -7.93
N SER A 13 4.05 -4.19 -6.73
CA SER A 13 2.93 -3.32 -6.34
C SER A 13 2.82 -2.07 -7.21
N ALA A 14 3.94 -1.44 -7.55
CA ALA A 14 3.95 -0.29 -8.47
C ALA A 14 3.54 -0.69 -9.90
N SER A 15 4.06 -1.83 -10.40
CA SER A 15 3.86 -2.25 -11.80
C SER A 15 2.41 -2.61 -12.15
N ILE A 16 1.58 -2.97 -11.17
CA ILE A 16 0.18 -3.34 -11.44
C ILE A 16 -0.79 -2.16 -11.33
N LEU A 17 -0.36 -1.00 -10.86
CA LEU A 17 -1.25 0.16 -10.75
C LEU A 17 -1.60 0.71 -12.14
N ASP A 18 -2.85 1.13 -12.33
CA ASP A 18 -3.21 1.90 -13.51
C ASP A 18 -2.49 3.27 -13.51
N ASP A 19 -2.39 3.90 -14.67
CA ASP A 19 -1.62 5.13 -14.86
C ASP A 19 -2.05 6.27 -13.93
N LYS A 20 -3.37 6.40 -13.72
CA LYS A 20 -3.93 7.41 -12.82
C LYS A 20 -3.50 7.17 -11.37
N ARG A 21 -3.56 5.91 -10.93
CA ARG A 21 -3.18 5.55 -9.56
C ARG A 21 -1.68 5.58 -9.37
N LEU A 22 -0.91 5.15 -10.35
CA LEU A 22 0.56 5.21 -10.30
C LEU A 22 1.05 6.65 -10.06
N ASN A 23 0.58 7.60 -10.87
CA ASN A 23 0.95 9.00 -10.70
C ASN A 23 0.49 9.55 -9.33
N LYS A 24 -0.73 9.22 -8.93
CA LYS A 24 -1.26 9.65 -7.63
C LYS A 24 -0.47 9.06 -6.46
N GLN A 25 0.02 7.82 -6.56
CA GLN A 25 0.83 7.18 -5.52
C GLN A 25 2.16 7.91 -5.30
N ILE A 26 2.82 8.36 -6.35
CA ILE A 26 4.06 9.13 -6.24
C ILE A 26 3.82 10.39 -5.39
N VAL A 27 2.73 11.11 -5.70
CA VAL A 27 2.38 12.34 -4.99
C VAL A 27 1.97 12.07 -3.53
N GLU A 28 1.05 11.14 -3.31
CA GLU A 28 0.55 10.83 -1.96
C GLU A 28 1.63 10.25 -1.05
N ALA A 29 2.48 9.37 -1.56
CA ALA A 29 3.59 8.82 -0.80
C ALA A 29 4.63 9.91 -0.45
N LEU A 30 4.90 10.86 -1.35
CA LEU A 30 5.75 12.01 -1.05
C LEU A 30 5.14 12.89 0.03
N GLN A 31 3.84 13.16 -0.02
CA GLN A 31 3.15 13.93 1.02
C GLN A 31 3.29 13.28 2.40
N ILE A 32 3.12 11.95 2.48
CA ILE A 32 3.34 11.19 3.73
C ILE A 32 4.81 11.26 4.15
N TYR A 33 5.74 11.10 3.22
CA TYR A 33 7.18 11.15 3.47
C TYR A 33 7.62 12.50 4.07
N THR A 34 7.12 13.60 3.49
CA THR A 34 7.46 14.97 3.90
C THR A 34 6.60 15.51 5.04
N GLY A 35 5.54 14.80 5.45
CA GLY A 35 4.58 15.27 6.44
C GLY A 35 3.62 16.36 5.94
N ARG A 36 3.58 16.62 4.63
CA ARG A 36 2.67 17.62 4.01
C ARG A 36 1.28 17.03 3.78
N VAL A 37 0.62 16.64 4.85
CA VAL A 37 -0.68 15.95 4.86
C VAL A 37 -1.68 16.73 5.71
N PRO A 38 -3.00 16.63 5.45
CA PRO A 38 -4.02 17.31 6.26
C PRO A 38 -4.02 16.89 7.72
N THR A 39 -3.65 15.64 8.01
CA THR A 39 -3.50 15.11 9.37
C THR A 39 -2.46 14.01 9.41
N LEU A 40 -1.59 14.06 10.41
CA LEU A 40 -0.62 12.99 10.69
C LEU A 40 -1.26 11.77 11.36
N ASN A 41 -2.44 11.93 11.96
CA ASN A 41 -3.17 10.84 12.63
C ASN A 41 -3.92 9.92 11.66
N HIS A 42 -3.77 10.13 10.35
CA HIS A 42 -4.32 9.20 9.36
C HIS A 42 -3.55 7.86 9.40
N PRO A 43 -4.22 6.69 9.37
CA PRO A 43 -3.53 5.40 9.48
C PRO A 43 -2.45 5.19 8.42
N ALA A 44 -2.67 5.68 7.18
CA ALA A 44 -1.64 5.66 6.14
C ALA A 44 -0.38 6.47 6.49
N CYS A 45 -0.47 7.47 7.37
CA CYS A 45 0.71 8.20 7.86
C CYS A 45 1.38 7.46 9.01
N LEU A 46 0.57 6.98 9.96
CA LEU A 46 1.05 6.30 11.16
C LEU A 46 1.83 5.01 10.83
N MET A 47 1.35 4.23 9.84
CA MET A 47 2.04 3.01 9.43
C MET A 47 3.44 3.25 8.86
N TRP A 48 3.69 4.45 8.29
CA TRP A 48 4.97 4.83 7.71
C TRP A 48 5.87 5.63 8.64
N GLU A 49 5.40 6.04 9.80
CA GLU A 49 6.10 6.97 10.70
C GLU A 49 7.54 6.52 11.01
N LYS A 50 7.70 5.24 11.38
CA LYS A 50 9.00 4.63 11.69
C LYS A 50 9.73 4.05 10.47
N TYR A 51 9.13 4.09 9.29
CA TYR A 51 9.62 3.44 8.07
C TYR A 51 9.77 4.39 6.89
N LYS A 52 10.04 5.66 7.17
CA LYS A 52 10.26 6.68 6.12
C LYS A 52 11.32 6.28 5.07
N PRO A 53 12.48 5.67 5.44
CA PRO A 53 13.43 5.21 4.43
C PRO A 53 12.82 4.15 3.50
N PHE A 54 12.02 3.23 4.00
CA PHE A 54 11.35 2.22 3.17
C PHE A 54 10.23 2.82 2.32
N LEU A 55 9.49 3.79 2.82
CA LEU A 55 8.51 4.56 2.04
C LEU A 55 9.19 5.25 0.85
N ARG A 56 10.40 5.77 1.04
CA ARG A 56 11.18 6.38 -0.04
C ARG A 56 11.54 5.36 -1.13
N LEU A 57 11.88 4.12 -0.77
CA LEU A 57 12.07 3.05 -1.76
C LEU A 57 10.78 2.76 -2.54
N TYR A 58 9.64 2.81 -1.88
CA TYR A 58 8.34 2.67 -2.55
C TYR A 58 8.08 3.81 -3.55
N ILE A 59 8.38 5.06 -3.18
CA ILE A 59 8.28 6.21 -4.10
C ILE A 59 9.21 5.98 -5.30
N TYR A 60 10.43 5.55 -5.07
CA TYR A 60 11.37 5.23 -6.14
C TYR A 60 10.85 4.12 -7.06
N ALA A 61 10.27 3.06 -6.52
CA ALA A 61 9.67 1.99 -7.31
C ALA A 61 8.53 2.51 -8.22
N CYS A 62 7.68 3.40 -7.69
CA CYS A 62 6.62 4.04 -8.47
C CYS A 62 7.19 4.98 -9.56
N CYS A 63 8.21 5.78 -9.24
CA CYS A 63 8.86 6.66 -10.22
C CYS A 63 9.55 5.87 -11.33
N ARG A 64 10.21 4.76 -10.99
CA ARG A 64 10.82 3.85 -11.98
C ARG A 64 9.76 3.27 -12.91
N GLU A 65 8.66 2.78 -12.39
CA GLU A 65 7.54 2.28 -13.20
C GLU A 65 6.97 3.37 -14.10
N TYR A 66 6.81 4.59 -13.57
CA TYR A 66 6.39 5.75 -14.36
C TYR A 66 7.33 6.01 -15.53
N SER A 67 8.64 5.98 -15.29
CA SER A 67 9.64 6.20 -16.35
C SER A 67 9.61 5.11 -17.42
N LEU A 68 9.39 3.85 -17.01
CA LEU A 68 9.25 2.73 -17.94
C LEU A 68 8.03 2.88 -18.87
N ARG A 69 6.90 3.36 -18.32
CA ARG A 69 5.65 3.51 -19.10
C ARG A 69 5.67 4.74 -20.01
N PHE A 70 6.16 5.87 -19.50
CA PHE A 70 6.00 7.16 -20.17
C PHE A 70 7.28 7.67 -20.86
N GLY A 71 8.39 6.93 -20.77
CA GLY A 71 9.67 7.30 -21.39
C GLY A 71 10.29 8.59 -20.84
N LYS A 72 9.86 9.05 -19.65
CA LYS A 72 10.36 10.28 -19.02
C LYS A 72 10.46 10.13 -17.50
N GLN A 73 11.44 10.81 -16.92
CA GLN A 73 11.62 10.83 -15.47
C GLN A 73 10.54 11.68 -14.79
N HIS A 74 10.02 11.20 -13.68
CA HIS A 74 9.10 11.97 -12.86
C HIS A 74 9.88 13.04 -12.07
N SER A 75 9.34 14.27 -11.95
CA SER A 75 10.01 15.39 -11.25
C SER A 75 10.38 15.08 -9.81
N ILE A 76 9.54 14.33 -9.11
CA ILE A 76 9.77 13.90 -7.72
C ILE A 76 10.96 12.94 -7.61
N ASP A 77 11.20 12.09 -8.60
CA ASP A 77 12.37 11.21 -8.63
C ASP A 77 13.67 12.01 -8.66
N MET A 78 13.72 13.07 -9.45
CA MET A 78 14.88 13.97 -9.49
C MET A 78 15.15 14.67 -8.14
N GLU A 79 14.10 15.00 -7.39
CA GLU A 79 14.23 15.62 -6.08
C GLU A 79 14.77 14.63 -5.05
N LEU A 80 14.22 13.42 -5.01
CA LEU A 80 14.57 12.40 -4.02
C LEU A 80 15.90 11.68 -4.31
N SER A 81 16.33 11.56 -5.57
CA SER A 81 17.55 10.84 -5.96
C SER A 81 18.82 11.47 -5.37
N ARG A 82 18.77 12.74 -4.99
CA ARG A 82 19.89 13.48 -4.40
C ARG A 82 20.24 13.07 -2.97
N VAL A 83 19.35 12.33 -2.30
CA VAL A 83 19.56 11.89 -0.91
C VAL A 83 19.73 10.37 -0.88
N PRO A 84 20.90 9.82 -0.49
CA PRO A 84 21.11 8.38 -0.46
C PRO A 84 20.20 7.71 0.57
N VAL A 85 19.72 6.50 0.27
CA VAL A 85 19.08 5.63 1.25
C VAL A 85 20.16 4.73 1.83
N ILE A 86 20.57 5.02 3.06
CA ILE A 86 21.67 4.30 3.73
C ILE A 86 21.14 3.04 4.40
N ASP A 87 19.98 3.13 5.07
CA ASP A 87 19.30 2.02 5.72
C ASP A 87 17.78 2.18 5.54
N ALA A 88 17.11 1.11 5.16
CA ALA A 88 15.67 1.10 4.92
C ALA A 88 15.05 -0.19 5.50
N PRO A 89 14.91 -0.26 6.83
CA PRO A 89 14.34 -1.43 7.48
C PRO A 89 12.94 -1.69 6.94
N ARG A 90 12.69 -2.95 6.58
CA ARG A 90 11.39 -3.38 6.10
C ARG A 90 10.37 -3.31 7.24
N PRO A 91 9.19 -2.71 7.01
CA PRO A 91 8.12 -2.71 8.00
C PRO A 91 7.71 -4.14 8.39
N TRP A 92 7.44 -4.38 9.66
CA TRP A 92 7.00 -5.69 10.14
C TRP A 92 5.69 -6.15 9.47
N TRP A 93 4.78 -5.22 9.19
CA TRP A 93 3.50 -5.46 8.54
C TRP A 93 3.63 -5.73 7.02
N PHE A 94 4.81 -5.54 6.45
CA PHE A 94 5.03 -5.74 5.01
C PHE A 94 4.91 -7.22 4.59
N ARG A 95 4.85 -8.13 5.56
CA ARG A 95 4.61 -9.56 5.35
C ARG A 95 3.19 -9.99 5.69
N ASP A 96 2.32 -9.07 6.07
CA ASP A 96 0.94 -9.38 6.46
C ASP A 96 0.06 -9.60 5.22
N ASN A 97 -0.36 -10.84 5.00
CA ASN A 97 -1.19 -11.23 3.86
C ASN A 97 -2.55 -10.54 3.86
N LEU A 98 -3.15 -10.33 5.04
CA LEU A 98 -4.43 -9.62 5.15
C LEU A 98 -4.30 -8.17 4.71
N PHE A 99 -3.21 -7.49 5.09
CA PHE A 99 -2.91 -6.15 4.64
C PHE A 99 -2.89 -6.06 3.10
N HIS A 100 -2.12 -6.93 2.44
CA HIS A 100 -2.03 -6.95 0.97
C HIS A 100 -3.35 -7.34 0.31
N HIS A 101 -4.10 -8.26 0.90
CA HIS A 101 -5.41 -8.66 0.40
C HIS A 101 -6.40 -7.49 0.36
N THR A 102 -6.47 -6.70 1.42
CA THR A 102 -7.36 -5.53 1.46
C THR A 102 -7.04 -4.50 0.37
N HIS A 103 -5.78 -4.37 -0.02
CA HIS A 103 -5.36 -3.51 -1.14
C HIS A 103 -5.83 -4.05 -2.49
N LYS A 104 -5.77 -5.36 -2.72
CA LYS A 104 -6.30 -6.00 -3.95
C LYS A 104 -7.80 -5.78 -4.08
N VAL A 105 -8.55 -6.06 -3.01
CA VAL A 105 -10.01 -5.85 -2.96
C VAL A 105 -10.37 -4.40 -3.28
N ASN A 106 -9.70 -3.45 -2.66
CA ASN A 106 -10.00 -2.03 -2.88
C ASN A 106 -9.57 -1.53 -4.26
N LEU A 107 -8.49 -2.04 -4.85
CA LEU A 107 -8.11 -1.75 -6.23
C LEU A 107 -9.17 -2.27 -7.20
N LEU A 108 -9.63 -3.50 -7.01
CA LEU A 108 -10.71 -4.09 -7.81
C LEU A 108 -11.98 -3.26 -7.74
N ARG A 109 -12.41 -2.81 -6.55
CA ARG A 109 -13.56 -1.92 -6.35
C ARG A 109 -13.40 -0.57 -7.07
N LYS A 110 -12.18 -0.06 -7.18
CA LYS A 110 -11.90 1.22 -7.85
C LYS A 110 -11.93 1.15 -9.37
N ASN A 111 -11.51 0.03 -9.95
CA ASN A 111 -11.52 -0.18 -11.39
C ASN A 111 -11.53 -1.69 -11.69
N ARG A 112 -12.73 -2.27 -11.70
CA ARG A 112 -12.92 -3.71 -11.84
C ARG A 112 -12.36 -4.25 -13.16
N GLU A 113 -12.53 -3.52 -14.23
CA GLU A 113 -12.06 -3.93 -15.57
C GLU A 113 -10.54 -4.04 -15.61
N PHE A 114 -9.84 -3.03 -15.10
CA PHE A 114 -8.38 -3.00 -15.08
C PHE A 114 -7.79 -4.04 -14.13
N TYR A 115 -8.40 -4.22 -12.94
CA TYR A 115 -7.90 -5.11 -11.88
C TYR A 115 -8.61 -6.47 -11.85
N LYS A 116 -9.24 -6.88 -12.95
CA LYS A 116 -10.01 -8.14 -13.03
C LYS A 116 -9.22 -9.38 -12.58
N ASP A 117 -7.90 -9.40 -12.76
CA ASP A 117 -7.05 -10.50 -12.33
C ASP A 117 -7.07 -10.70 -10.80
N PHE A 118 -7.46 -9.67 -10.05
CA PHE A 118 -7.66 -9.79 -8.61
C PHE A 118 -8.98 -10.47 -8.22
N GLU A 119 -9.91 -10.68 -9.13
CA GLU A 119 -11.16 -11.38 -8.85
C GLU A 119 -10.93 -12.80 -8.33
N SER A 120 -9.92 -13.50 -8.84
CA SER A 120 -9.58 -14.85 -8.38
C SER A 120 -9.15 -14.89 -6.90
N PHE A 121 -8.64 -13.78 -6.36
CA PHE A 121 -8.25 -13.65 -4.95
C PHE A 121 -9.41 -13.23 -4.04
N THR A 122 -10.40 -12.49 -4.58
CA THR A 122 -11.49 -11.90 -3.80
C THR A 122 -12.75 -12.76 -3.82
N ILE A 123 -13.14 -13.29 -4.96
CA ILE A 123 -14.35 -14.11 -5.13
C ILE A 123 -14.29 -15.40 -4.29
N SER A 124 -13.08 -15.93 -4.04
CA SER A 124 -12.91 -17.17 -3.26
C SER A 124 -13.36 -17.04 -1.81
N TYR A 125 -13.41 -15.83 -1.27
CA TYR A 125 -13.78 -15.58 0.12
C TYR A 125 -15.20 -15.00 0.26
N GLY A 126 -15.62 -14.06 -0.62
CA GLY A 126 -16.92 -13.37 -0.53
C GLY A 126 -17.05 -12.45 0.68
N ASP A 127 -18.04 -11.60 0.69
CA ASP A 127 -18.44 -10.74 1.81
C ASP A 127 -17.30 -9.91 2.45
N GLU A 128 -16.32 -9.52 1.64
CA GLU A 128 -15.18 -8.70 2.11
C GLU A 128 -15.66 -7.35 2.65
N PRO A 129 -15.17 -6.94 3.85
CA PRO A 129 -15.52 -5.68 4.47
C PRO A 129 -15.12 -4.45 3.62
N GLU A 130 -15.78 -3.34 3.89
CA GLU A 130 -15.35 -2.03 3.38
C GLU A 130 -14.06 -1.55 4.05
N GLY A 131 -13.34 -0.63 3.37
CA GLY A 131 -12.13 -0.01 3.89
C GLY A 131 -10.89 -0.91 3.81
N TYR A 132 -9.94 -0.65 4.70
CA TYR A 132 -8.63 -1.30 4.71
C TYR A 132 -8.30 -1.91 6.07
N TYR A 133 -7.53 -2.98 6.05
CA TYR A 133 -6.84 -3.43 7.26
C TYR A 133 -5.59 -2.57 7.47
N TRP A 134 -5.58 -1.84 8.58
CA TRP A 134 -4.47 -0.98 8.98
C TRP A 134 -3.62 -1.69 10.02
N PRO A 135 -2.31 -1.87 9.79
CA PRO A 135 -1.42 -2.61 10.69
C PRO A 135 -1.02 -1.80 11.93
N VAL A 136 -1.59 -0.62 12.10
CA VAL A 136 -1.30 0.28 13.22
C VAL A 136 -2.59 0.66 13.94
N ALA A 137 -2.50 0.86 15.24
CA ALA A 137 -3.60 1.34 16.06
C ALA A 137 -3.71 2.88 16.00
N LYS A 138 -4.85 3.39 16.45
CA LYS A 138 -5.05 4.80 16.78
C LYS A 138 -4.21 5.17 18.00
N GLU A 139 -4.04 6.46 18.23
CA GLU A 139 -3.58 6.98 19.51
C GLU A 139 -4.42 6.39 20.65
N GLY A 140 -3.75 5.92 21.72
CA GLY A 140 -4.40 5.18 22.81
C GLY A 140 -4.59 3.67 22.57
N GLY A 141 -4.01 3.10 21.50
CA GLY A 141 -3.92 1.66 21.27
C GLY A 141 -5.19 0.99 20.71
N LYS A 142 -6.23 1.76 20.38
CA LYS A 142 -7.46 1.20 19.79
C LYS A 142 -7.29 0.90 18.30
N ALA A 143 -7.65 -0.30 17.87
CA ALA A 143 -7.69 -0.64 16.46
C ALA A 143 -8.73 0.21 15.69
N TRP A 144 -8.45 0.45 14.42
CA TRP A 144 -9.39 1.10 13.50
C TRP A 144 -10.60 0.20 13.27
N LYS A 145 -11.79 0.79 13.07
CA LYS A 145 -13.03 0.02 12.85
C LYS A 145 -12.89 -0.90 11.64
N ASP A 146 -12.34 -0.40 10.55
CA ASP A 146 -12.12 -1.20 9.33
C ASP A 146 -11.20 -2.39 9.60
N SER A 147 -10.12 -2.18 10.37
CA SER A 147 -9.20 -3.26 10.75
C SER A 147 -9.87 -4.32 11.62
N GLN A 148 -10.77 -3.91 12.53
CA GLN A 148 -11.55 -4.85 13.34
C GLN A 148 -12.49 -5.69 12.46
N ASN A 149 -13.17 -5.07 11.50
CA ASN A 149 -14.05 -5.76 10.56
C ASN A 149 -13.27 -6.77 9.71
N TRP A 150 -12.13 -6.36 9.17
CA TRP A 150 -11.25 -7.25 8.39
C TRP A 150 -10.68 -8.39 9.22
N ALA A 151 -10.28 -8.15 10.46
CA ALA A 151 -9.78 -9.20 11.35
C ALA A 151 -10.89 -10.23 11.69
N ALA A 152 -12.11 -9.77 11.92
CA ALA A 152 -13.26 -10.65 12.16
C ALA A 152 -13.58 -11.49 10.91
N TRP A 153 -13.63 -10.87 9.74
CA TRP A 153 -13.83 -11.54 8.47
C TRP A 153 -12.74 -12.59 8.19
N ALA A 154 -11.47 -12.24 8.39
CA ALA A 154 -10.35 -13.14 8.19
C ALA A 154 -10.42 -14.39 9.08
N LYS A 155 -10.86 -14.21 10.34
CA LYS A 155 -11.07 -15.31 11.28
C LYS A 155 -12.22 -16.22 10.84
N GLU A 156 -13.35 -15.66 10.42
CA GLU A 156 -14.52 -16.40 9.94
C GLU A 156 -14.20 -17.23 8.70
N HIS A 157 -13.47 -16.66 7.75
CA HIS A 157 -13.11 -17.30 6.49
C HIS A 157 -11.81 -18.11 6.56
N ARG A 158 -11.18 -18.24 7.72
CA ARG A 158 -9.90 -18.93 7.92
C ARG A 158 -8.83 -18.43 6.95
N PHE A 159 -8.77 -17.10 6.77
CA PHE A 159 -7.81 -16.47 5.87
C PHE A 159 -6.38 -16.82 6.30
N PRO A 160 -5.50 -17.25 5.36
CA PRO A 160 -4.13 -17.60 5.70
C PRO A 160 -3.32 -16.37 6.09
N TYR A 161 -2.91 -16.29 7.35
CA TYR A 161 -2.00 -15.23 7.83
C TYR A 161 -0.52 -15.50 7.46
N GLU A 162 -0.21 -16.72 7.01
CA GLU A 162 1.15 -17.09 6.64
C GLU A 162 1.50 -16.65 5.22
N GLU A 163 2.76 -16.27 5.05
CA GLU A 163 3.33 -15.93 3.75
C GLU A 163 3.18 -17.09 2.79
N MET A 164 2.55 -16.84 1.65
CA MET A 164 2.84 -17.66 0.49
C MET A 164 4.15 -17.15 -0.12
N ASP A 165 5.24 -17.88 0.08
CA ASP A 165 6.46 -17.72 -0.69
C ASP A 165 6.12 -17.94 -2.18
N ILE A 166 6.14 -16.86 -2.94
CA ILE A 166 6.11 -16.92 -4.41
C ILE A 166 7.35 -16.23 -4.92
#